data_fe67d603979791c356ff7d72407df8e1
#
_entry.id   fe67d603979791c356ff7d72407df8e1
#
_cell.length_a   1.000
_cell.length_b   1.000
_cell.length_c   1.000
_cell.angle_alpha   90.00
_cell.angle_beta   90.00
_cell.angle_gamma   90.00
#
_symmetry.space_group_name_H-M   'P 1'
#
loop_
_entity.id
_entity.type
_entity.pdbx_description
1 polymer ?
#
loop_
_entity_poly.entity_id
_entity_poly.type
_entity_poly.pdbx_seq_one_letter_code
_entity_poly.pdbx_strand_id
1 'polypeptide(L)'
;LVGSEMCIRDSGNSIELQATVTHSSEISPPPYMVGAAEIEVDTETGEVTLLDYAAAVDCGTPINPNLTRVQAEGGIAQGIGMTLTESVTYDDRGYPMENSLFQYKIPARVDIGKIRVEFENSYEGEGPFGAKSIGEVVINTPLPAISDAIRNAVGKRFYELPITPEKIAMAALEKK
;
A
#
# COMPACT_ATOMS: atom_id res chain seq x y z
N LEU A 1 18.55 17.76 22.74
CA LEU A 1 17.78 18.97 22.35
C LEU A 1 16.40 19.03 23.05
N VAL A 2 15.69 17.90 23.19
CA VAL A 2 14.37 17.84 23.89
C VAL A 2 14.50 18.23 25.37
N GLY A 3 15.59 17.88 26.03
CA GLY A 3 15.84 18.24 27.43
C GLY A 3 16.11 19.74 27.65
N SER A 4 16.69 20.45 26.66
CA SER A 4 16.96 21.87 26.75
C SER A 4 15.69 22.73 26.58
N GLU A 5 14.76 22.32 25.74
CA GLU A 5 13.46 23.03 25.59
C GLU A 5 12.58 22.91 26.82
N MET A 6 12.54 21.73 27.48
CA MET A 6 11.80 21.56 28.74
C MET A 6 12.40 22.44 29.85
N CYS A 7 13.72 22.50 29.99
CA CYS A 7 14.36 23.35 30.99
C CYS A 7 14.09 24.85 30.78
N ILE A 8 14.00 25.32 29.53
CA ILE A 8 13.70 26.71 29.19
C ILE A 8 12.24 27.07 29.52
N ARG A 9 11.29 26.16 29.27
CA ARG A 9 9.89 26.36 29.61
C ARG A 9 9.63 26.39 31.13
N ASP A 10 10.30 25.52 31.86
CA ASP A 10 10.13 25.43 33.31
C ASP A 10 10.77 26.60 34.08
N SER A 11 11.73 27.30 33.49
CA SER A 11 12.39 28.45 34.14
C SER A 11 11.63 29.77 34.06
N GLY A 12 10.43 29.80 33.45
CA GLY A 12 9.60 31.00 33.32
C GLY A 12 10.16 32.07 32.36
N ASN A 13 11.29 31.82 31.72
CA ASN A 13 11.84 32.64 30.65
C ASN A 13 11.30 32.17 29.31
N SER A 14 10.38 32.89 28.72
CA SER A 14 9.88 32.65 27.37
C SER A 14 10.91 33.07 26.31
N ILE A 15 12.01 32.32 26.21
CA ILE A 15 12.88 32.41 25.05
C ILE A 15 12.28 31.48 24.00
N GLU A 16 11.66 32.06 23.00
CA GLU A 16 11.18 31.31 21.84
C GLU A 16 12.40 30.90 20.98
N LEU A 17 12.76 29.62 21.03
CA LEU A 17 13.78 29.06 20.15
C LEU A 17 13.08 28.57 18.89
N GLN A 18 13.07 29.37 17.86
CA GLN A 18 12.51 29.04 16.55
C GLN A 18 13.61 29.14 15.49
N ALA A 19 13.72 28.11 14.65
CA ALA A 19 14.51 28.14 13.45
C ALA A 19 13.64 27.65 12.27
N THR A 20 13.59 28.44 11.20
CA THR A 20 12.92 28.08 9.96
C THR A 20 13.97 27.92 8.88
N VAL A 21 14.03 26.73 8.27
CA VAL A 21 14.91 26.44 7.14
C VAL A 21 14.05 25.90 6.01
N THR A 22 14.23 26.49 4.83
CA THR A 22 13.60 25.98 3.60
C THR A 22 14.67 25.29 2.77
N HIS A 23 14.43 24.02 2.44
CA HIS A 23 15.25 23.27 1.50
C HIS A 23 14.43 22.89 0.29
N SER A 24 15.01 23.07 -0.90
CA SER A 24 14.43 22.61 -2.17
C SER A 24 15.48 21.76 -2.87
N SER A 25 15.16 20.49 -3.12
CA SER A 25 15.99 19.65 -3.96
C SER A 25 15.72 19.93 -5.44
N GLU A 26 16.75 19.98 -6.25
CA GLU A 26 16.64 20.14 -7.72
C GLU A 26 16.16 18.85 -8.38
N ILE A 27 16.41 17.72 -7.74
CA ILE A 27 16.07 16.38 -8.23
C ILE A 27 15.13 15.72 -7.21
N SER A 28 14.05 15.11 -7.70
CA SER A 28 13.17 14.24 -6.90
C SER A 28 13.40 12.78 -7.28
N PRO A 29 14.31 12.07 -6.61
CA PRO A 29 14.63 10.70 -6.94
C PRO A 29 13.44 9.78 -6.66
N PRO A 30 13.01 8.95 -7.65
CA PRO A 30 11.86 8.09 -7.46
C PRO A 30 12.20 6.91 -6.53
N PRO A 31 11.25 6.48 -5.68
CA PRO A 31 11.34 5.20 -5.01
C PRO A 31 10.99 4.07 -5.98
N TYR A 32 11.46 2.86 -5.68
CA TYR A 32 11.16 1.66 -6.48
C TYR A 32 10.60 0.56 -5.60
N MET A 33 9.73 -0.27 -6.17
CA MET A 33 9.20 -1.44 -5.49
C MET A 33 8.94 -2.56 -6.49
N VAL A 34 9.26 -3.77 -6.08
CA VAL A 34 8.87 -5.01 -6.76
C VAL A 34 8.01 -5.83 -5.80
N GLY A 35 6.90 -6.37 -6.30
CA GLY A 35 5.98 -7.19 -5.51
C GLY A 35 5.65 -8.49 -6.21
N ALA A 36 5.43 -9.55 -5.41
CA ALA A 36 4.96 -10.85 -5.86
C ALA A 36 3.87 -11.36 -4.94
N ALA A 37 2.82 -11.95 -5.52
CA ALA A 37 1.67 -12.49 -4.80
C ALA A 37 1.55 -14.01 -5.02
N GLU A 38 1.31 -14.73 -3.94
CA GLU A 38 0.90 -16.14 -3.94
C GLU A 38 -0.56 -16.21 -3.51
N ILE A 39 -1.41 -16.80 -4.36
CA ILE A 39 -2.86 -16.87 -4.14
C ILE A 39 -3.37 -18.29 -4.34
N GLU A 40 -4.50 -18.58 -3.71
CA GLU A 40 -5.37 -19.70 -4.01
C GLU A 40 -6.68 -19.18 -4.59
N VAL A 41 -7.17 -19.81 -5.64
CA VAL A 41 -8.44 -19.43 -6.30
C VAL A 41 -9.38 -20.63 -6.30
N ASP A 42 -10.53 -20.48 -5.66
CA ASP A 42 -11.62 -21.41 -5.85
C ASP A 42 -12.31 -21.13 -7.20
N THR A 43 -12.15 -22.04 -8.15
CA THR A 43 -12.70 -21.86 -9.52
C THR A 43 -14.20 -22.08 -9.62
N GLU A 44 -14.88 -22.58 -8.57
CA GLU A 44 -16.32 -22.75 -8.54
C GLU A 44 -17.01 -21.48 -8.02
N THR A 45 -16.45 -20.87 -6.97
CA THR A 45 -16.99 -19.66 -6.35
C THR A 45 -16.34 -18.38 -6.85
N GLY A 46 -15.12 -18.47 -7.39
CA GLY A 46 -14.29 -17.34 -7.77
C GLY A 46 -13.59 -16.64 -6.57
N GLU A 47 -13.68 -17.21 -5.38
CA GLU A 47 -13.04 -16.67 -4.18
C GLU A 47 -11.53 -16.75 -4.31
N VAL A 48 -10.85 -15.66 -3.92
CA VAL A 48 -9.39 -15.54 -3.91
C VAL A 48 -8.91 -15.43 -2.48
N THR A 49 -8.06 -16.36 -2.09
CA THR A 49 -7.33 -16.30 -0.83
C THR A 49 -5.89 -15.87 -1.10
N LEU A 50 -5.49 -14.72 -0.57
CA LEU A 50 -4.09 -14.29 -0.61
C LEU A 50 -3.31 -15.04 0.47
N LEU A 51 -2.37 -15.89 0.07
CA LEU A 51 -1.55 -16.70 0.97
C LEU A 51 -0.33 -15.91 1.46
N ASP A 52 0.41 -15.31 0.53
CA ASP A 52 1.64 -14.58 0.82
C ASP A 52 1.83 -13.43 -0.18
N TYR A 53 2.32 -12.32 0.32
CA TYR A 53 2.78 -11.19 -0.50
C TYR A 53 4.19 -10.80 -0.10
N ALA A 54 5.11 -10.87 -1.04
CA ALA A 54 6.49 -10.48 -0.84
C ALA A 54 6.82 -9.21 -1.62
N ALA A 55 7.51 -8.27 -0.97
CA ALA A 55 7.93 -7.02 -1.56
C ALA A 55 9.38 -6.67 -1.24
N ALA A 56 10.08 -6.12 -2.24
CA ALA A 56 11.35 -5.43 -2.06
C ALA A 56 11.17 -3.96 -2.41
N VAL A 57 11.58 -3.06 -1.50
CA VAL A 57 11.35 -1.63 -1.60
C VAL A 57 12.67 -0.88 -1.50
N ASP A 58 12.93 -0.01 -2.48
CA ASP A 58 13.99 0.99 -2.44
C ASP A 58 13.37 2.36 -2.09
N CYS A 59 13.47 2.74 -0.84
CA CYS A 59 13.10 4.05 -0.32
C CYS A 59 14.33 4.85 0.15
N GLY A 60 15.51 4.53 -0.36
CA GLY A 60 16.76 5.07 0.13
C GLY A 60 17.04 4.55 1.55
N THR A 61 17.57 5.42 2.41
CA THR A 61 17.80 5.09 3.82
C THR A 61 16.47 5.17 4.59
N PRO A 62 15.96 4.06 5.16
CA PRO A 62 14.81 4.10 6.05
C PRO A 62 15.14 4.87 7.34
N ILE A 63 14.59 6.09 7.51
CA ILE A 63 14.87 6.93 8.68
C ILE A 63 14.43 6.26 9.97
N ASN A 64 13.25 5.64 9.95
CA ASN A 64 12.74 4.80 11.03
C ASN A 64 12.26 3.47 10.43
N PRO A 65 13.06 2.40 10.52
CA PRO A 65 12.74 1.11 9.89
C PRO A 65 11.40 0.52 10.28
N ASN A 66 10.97 0.71 11.55
CA ASN A 66 9.69 0.20 12.02
C ASN A 66 8.51 0.95 11.39
N LEU A 67 8.55 2.28 11.38
CA LEU A 67 7.51 3.10 10.74
C LEU A 67 7.50 2.90 9.23
N THR A 68 8.66 2.76 8.60
CA THR A 68 8.80 2.46 7.17
C THR A 68 8.13 1.13 6.83
N ARG A 69 8.32 0.10 7.67
CA ARG A 69 7.65 -1.21 7.50
C ARG A 69 6.15 -1.11 7.65
N VAL A 70 5.65 -0.41 8.68
CA VAL A 70 4.22 -0.19 8.89
C VAL A 70 3.58 0.53 7.71
N GLN A 71 4.26 1.54 7.16
CA GLN A 71 3.80 2.25 5.96
C GLN A 71 3.72 1.31 4.75
N ALA A 72 4.74 0.49 4.54
CA ALA A 72 4.77 -0.45 3.43
C ALA A 72 3.67 -1.52 3.55
N GLU A 73 3.54 -2.16 4.69
CA GLU A 73 2.50 -3.17 4.95
C GLU A 73 1.09 -2.57 4.81
N GLY A 74 0.88 -1.35 5.31
CA GLY A 74 -0.39 -0.63 5.20
C GLY A 74 -0.76 -0.29 3.75
N GLY A 75 0.19 0.19 2.95
CA GLY A 75 -0.03 0.46 1.52
C GLY A 75 -0.28 -0.80 0.70
N ILE A 76 0.43 -1.89 1.02
CA ILE A 76 0.17 -3.20 0.40
C ILE A 76 -1.26 -3.67 0.73
N ALA A 77 -1.67 -3.60 2.00
CA ALA A 77 -3.03 -3.97 2.41
C ALA A 77 -4.10 -3.15 1.69
N GLN A 78 -3.87 -1.85 1.53
CA GLN A 78 -4.76 -0.98 0.75
C GLN A 78 -4.82 -1.41 -0.73
N GLY A 79 -3.69 -1.71 -1.35
CA GLY A 79 -3.65 -2.21 -2.73
C GLY A 79 -4.35 -3.56 -2.93
N ILE A 80 -4.29 -4.46 -1.93
CA ILE A 80 -5.05 -5.71 -1.91
C ILE A 80 -6.55 -5.41 -1.92
N GLY A 81 -7.02 -4.51 -1.05
CA GLY A 81 -8.41 -4.09 -0.98
C GLY A 81 -8.90 -3.50 -2.30
N MET A 82 -8.16 -2.58 -2.89
CA MET A 82 -8.48 -1.99 -4.20
C MET A 82 -8.58 -3.04 -5.32
N THR A 83 -7.78 -4.10 -5.23
CA THR A 83 -7.77 -5.15 -6.24
C THR A 83 -8.97 -6.08 -6.13
N LEU A 84 -9.38 -6.45 -4.91
CA LEU A 84 -10.30 -7.57 -4.68
C LEU A 84 -11.67 -7.16 -4.14
N THR A 85 -11.77 -6.12 -3.31
CA THR A 85 -12.98 -5.89 -2.51
C THR A 85 -13.53 -4.47 -2.52
N GLU A 86 -12.66 -3.46 -2.65
CA GLU A 86 -13.07 -2.08 -2.48
C GLU A 86 -13.65 -1.51 -3.78
N SER A 87 -14.89 -1.02 -3.70
CA SER A 87 -15.59 -0.40 -4.82
C SER A 87 -16.46 0.74 -4.32
N VAL A 88 -16.60 1.78 -5.12
CA VAL A 88 -17.58 2.84 -4.89
C VAL A 88 -18.42 2.98 -6.15
N THR A 89 -19.72 2.73 -6.00
CA THR A 89 -20.71 2.91 -7.07
C THR A 89 -21.67 4.03 -6.71
N TYR A 90 -22.34 4.59 -7.69
CA TYR A 90 -23.24 5.72 -7.51
C TYR A 90 -24.62 5.39 -8.07
N ASP A 91 -25.66 5.87 -7.40
CA ASP A 91 -27.01 5.84 -7.93
C ASP A 91 -27.21 6.87 -9.05
N ASP A 92 -28.38 6.87 -9.70
CA ASP A 92 -28.72 7.79 -10.76
C ASP A 92 -28.74 9.28 -10.33
N ARG A 93 -28.70 9.56 -9.03
CA ARG A 93 -28.63 10.90 -8.43
C ARG A 93 -27.23 11.31 -8.03
N GLY A 94 -26.25 10.42 -8.20
CA GLY A 94 -24.86 10.65 -7.83
C GLY A 94 -24.52 10.42 -6.34
N TYR A 95 -25.39 9.73 -5.58
CA TYR A 95 -25.09 9.35 -4.21
C TYR A 95 -24.31 8.04 -4.18
N PRO A 96 -23.23 7.93 -3.33
CA PRO A 96 -22.48 6.69 -3.20
C PRO A 96 -23.35 5.61 -2.55
N MET A 97 -23.34 4.43 -3.16
CA MET A 97 -24.09 3.26 -2.67
C MET A 97 -23.37 2.63 -1.47
N GLU A 98 -22.02 2.60 -1.50
CA GLU A 98 -21.15 2.12 -0.41
C GLU A 98 -20.86 3.27 0.56
N ASN A 99 -21.89 3.75 1.27
CA ASN A 99 -21.82 4.92 2.13
C ASN A 99 -21.52 4.63 3.60
N SER A 100 -21.17 3.40 3.92
CA SER A 100 -20.78 2.96 5.27
C SER A 100 -19.76 1.83 5.20
N LEU A 101 -19.01 1.58 6.27
CA LEU A 101 -18.07 0.45 6.36
C LEU A 101 -18.77 -0.92 6.36
N PHE A 102 -20.09 -0.95 6.41
CA PHE A 102 -20.85 -2.17 6.21
C PHE A 102 -20.95 -2.55 4.73
N GLN A 103 -21.05 -1.58 3.84
CA GLN A 103 -21.09 -1.78 2.38
C GLN A 103 -19.71 -1.68 1.74
N TYR A 104 -18.90 -0.70 2.14
CA TYR A 104 -17.53 -0.54 1.66
C TYR A 104 -16.61 -1.55 2.34
N LYS A 105 -16.06 -2.49 1.57
CA LYS A 105 -15.35 -3.66 2.08
C LYS A 105 -13.84 -3.44 2.13
N ILE A 106 -13.37 -2.78 3.19
CA ILE A 106 -11.93 -2.75 3.51
C ILE A 106 -11.52 -4.15 3.98
N PRO A 107 -10.44 -4.74 3.44
CA PRO A 107 -9.99 -6.05 3.87
C PRO A 107 -9.60 -6.06 5.35
N ALA A 108 -10.05 -7.08 6.07
CA ALA A 108 -9.65 -7.34 7.44
C ALA A 108 -8.30 -8.08 7.49
N ARG A 109 -7.72 -8.21 8.68
CA ARG A 109 -6.44 -8.92 8.87
C ARG A 109 -6.46 -10.35 8.34
N VAL A 110 -7.60 -11.01 8.39
CA VAL A 110 -7.78 -12.38 7.91
C VAL A 110 -7.78 -12.50 6.39
N ASP A 111 -8.05 -11.41 5.67
CA ASP A 111 -8.19 -11.37 4.22
C ASP A 111 -6.86 -11.07 3.51
N ILE A 112 -5.86 -10.55 4.22
CA ILE A 112 -4.62 -10.04 3.61
C ILE A 112 -3.44 -11.02 3.62
N GLY A 113 -3.61 -12.23 4.14
CA GLY A 113 -2.55 -13.23 4.18
C GLY A 113 -1.30 -12.79 4.94
N LYS A 114 -0.15 -13.33 4.54
CA LYS A 114 1.16 -12.93 5.07
C LYS A 114 1.76 -11.85 4.18
N ILE A 115 2.26 -10.76 4.79
CA ILE A 115 3.01 -9.72 4.07
C ILE A 115 4.46 -9.76 4.55
N ARG A 116 5.39 -9.78 3.60
CA ARG A 116 6.84 -9.73 3.83
C ARG A 116 7.41 -8.57 3.05
N VAL A 117 8.09 -7.65 3.74
CA VAL A 117 8.73 -6.49 3.12
C VAL A 117 10.20 -6.46 3.49
N GLU A 118 11.04 -6.38 2.47
CA GLU A 118 12.47 -6.13 2.62
C GLU A 118 12.83 -4.77 2.02
N PHE A 119 13.76 -4.08 2.65
CA PHE A 119 14.20 -2.76 2.21
C PHE A 119 15.61 -2.84 1.65
N GLU A 120 15.79 -2.32 0.43
CA GLU A 120 17.11 -2.00 -0.08
C GLU A 120 17.61 -0.74 0.64
N ASN A 121 18.76 -0.84 1.27
CA ASN A 121 19.38 0.28 1.99
C ASN A 121 20.35 1.01 1.07
N SER A 122 19.82 1.78 0.15
CA SER A 122 20.57 2.64 -0.77
C SER A 122 20.57 4.09 -0.25
N TYR A 123 21.74 4.69 -0.12
CA TYR A 123 21.83 6.11 0.26
C TYR A 123 21.51 6.99 -0.94
N GLU A 124 20.49 7.86 -0.81
CA GLU A 124 20.14 8.85 -1.83
C GLU A 124 20.74 10.23 -1.50
N GLY A 125 21.67 10.68 -2.33
CA GLY A 125 22.41 11.91 -2.08
C GLY A 125 21.57 13.19 -2.08
N GLU A 126 20.47 13.21 -2.82
CA GLU A 126 19.56 14.35 -2.91
C GLU A 126 18.43 14.30 -1.85
N GLY A 127 18.27 13.18 -1.18
CA GLY A 127 17.24 12.98 -0.16
C GLY A 127 17.72 13.35 1.25
N PRO A 128 16.83 13.84 2.13
CA PRO A 128 17.17 14.12 3.51
C PRO A 128 17.64 12.85 4.22
N PHE A 129 18.85 12.88 4.76
CA PHE A 129 19.52 11.71 5.39
C PHE A 129 19.62 10.47 4.50
N GLY A 130 19.60 10.66 3.18
CA GLY A 130 19.65 9.58 2.20
C GLY A 130 18.31 8.87 1.94
N ALA A 131 17.20 9.44 2.40
CA ALA A 131 15.87 8.86 2.24
C ALA A 131 15.21 9.27 0.92
N LYS A 132 14.37 8.38 0.38
CA LYS A 132 13.39 8.65 -0.68
C LYS A 132 11.96 8.50 -0.14
N SER A 133 10.97 8.86 -0.95
CA SER A 133 9.56 8.67 -0.61
C SER A 133 9.23 7.19 -0.41
N ILE A 134 8.29 6.89 0.49
CA ILE A 134 7.71 5.55 0.68
C ILE A 134 6.18 5.56 0.71
N GLY A 135 5.56 6.74 0.63
CA GLY A 135 4.11 6.87 0.84
C GLY A 135 3.27 6.15 -0.19
N GLU A 136 3.57 6.32 -1.48
CA GLU A 136 2.69 5.87 -2.57
C GLU A 136 3.23 4.66 -3.35
N VAL A 137 4.54 4.45 -3.39
CA VAL A 137 5.15 3.33 -4.13
C VAL A 137 4.60 1.98 -3.67
N VAL A 138 4.25 1.87 -2.42
CA VAL A 138 3.83 0.63 -1.76
C VAL A 138 2.42 0.16 -2.13
N ILE A 139 1.58 1.05 -2.65
CA ILE A 139 0.24 0.70 -3.11
C ILE A 139 0.21 0.23 -4.57
N ASN A 140 1.23 0.57 -5.37
CA ASN A 140 1.20 0.35 -6.81
C ASN A 140 1.39 -1.12 -7.20
N THR A 141 2.20 -1.89 -6.48
CA THR A 141 2.57 -3.25 -6.89
C THR A 141 1.55 -4.34 -6.54
N PRO A 142 0.70 -4.25 -5.50
CA PRO A 142 -0.30 -5.28 -5.23
C PRO A 142 -1.30 -5.48 -6.37
N LEU A 143 -1.74 -4.41 -7.01
CA LEU A 143 -2.73 -4.46 -8.08
C LEU A 143 -2.27 -5.35 -9.26
N PRO A 144 -1.13 -5.09 -9.90
CA PRO A 144 -0.65 -5.93 -10.98
C PRO A 144 -0.22 -7.33 -10.52
N ALA A 145 0.41 -7.46 -9.35
CA ALA A 145 0.87 -8.76 -8.86
C ALA A 145 -0.29 -9.74 -8.63
N ILE A 146 -1.35 -9.30 -7.96
CA ILE A 146 -2.53 -10.11 -7.69
C ILE A 146 -3.30 -10.37 -8.99
N SER A 147 -3.47 -9.35 -9.84
CA SER A 147 -4.13 -9.50 -11.14
C SER A 147 -3.42 -10.53 -12.04
N ASP A 148 -2.10 -10.52 -12.07
CA ASP A 148 -1.33 -11.51 -12.84
C ASP A 148 -1.36 -12.91 -12.20
N ALA A 149 -1.40 -13.00 -10.87
CA ALA A 149 -1.59 -14.27 -10.17
C ALA A 149 -2.97 -14.88 -10.49
N ILE A 150 -4.05 -14.10 -10.47
CA ILE A 150 -5.39 -14.52 -10.89
C ILE A 150 -5.39 -14.97 -12.36
N ARG A 151 -4.78 -14.18 -13.24
CA ARG A 151 -4.62 -14.56 -14.64
C ARG A 151 -3.93 -15.93 -14.80
N ASN A 152 -2.89 -16.18 -14.02
CA ASN A 152 -2.17 -17.46 -14.08
C ASN A 152 -3.07 -18.63 -13.63
N ALA A 153 -3.94 -18.41 -12.65
CA ALA A 153 -4.88 -19.42 -12.17
C ALA A 153 -6.00 -19.70 -13.17
N VAL A 154 -6.69 -18.67 -13.66
CA VAL A 154 -7.91 -18.85 -14.50
C VAL A 154 -7.66 -18.65 -16.00
N GLY A 155 -6.49 -18.15 -16.40
CA GLY A 155 -6.13 -17.99 -17.82
C GLY A 155 -6.68 -16.74 -18.50
N LYS A 156 -7.43 -15.88 -17.79
CA LYS A 156 -8.04 -14.65 -18.31
C LYS A 156 -7.47 -13.42 -17.61
N ARG A 157 -7.16 -12.37 -18.37
CA ARG A 157 -6.72 -11.08 -17.83
C ARG A 157 -7.92 -10.18 -17.54
N PHE A 158 -7.88 -9.50 -16.41
CA PHE A 158 -8.87 -8.50 -16.01
C PHE A 158 -8.28 -7.10 -16.15
N TYR A 159 -9.09 -6.15 -16.60
CA TYR A 159 -8.71 -4.75 -16.83
C TYR A 159 -9.54 -3.77 -16.00
N GLU A 160 -10.48 -4.29 -15.22
CA GLU A 160 -11.35 -3.50 -14.36
C GLU A 160 -11.27 -3.97 -12.92
N LEU A 161 -11.16 -3.05 -12.00
CA LEU A 161 -11.12 -3.29 -10.56
C LEU A 161 -12.46 -2.92 -9.91
N PRO A 162 -12.80 -3.56 -8.80
CA PRO A 162 -12.18 -4.75 -8.23
C PRO A 162 -12.41 -5.99 -9.11
N ILE A 163 -11.49 -6.96 -8.98
CA ILE A 163 -11.65 -8.29 -9.62
C ILE A 163 -12.50 -9.14 -8.68
N THR A 164 -13.81 -9.06 -8.85
CA THR A 164 -14.77 -9.73 -7.95
C THR A 164 -14.79 -11.24 -8.15
N PRO A 165 -15.20 -12.02 -7.13
CA PRO A 165 -15.38 -13.47 -7.25
C PRO A 165 -16.27 -13.87 -8.41
N GLU A 166 -17.35 -13.13 -8.68
CA GLU A 166 -18.24 -13.37 -9.83
C GLU A 166 -17.47 -13.29 -11.17
N LYS A 167 -16.65 -12.25 -11.37
CA LYS A 167 -15.84 -12.10 -12.59
C LYS A 167 -14.88 -13.27 -12.78
N ILE A 168 -14.30 -13.78 -11.67
CA ILE A 168 -13.33 -14.88 -11.67
C ILE A 168 -14.04 -16.20 -11.98
N ALA A 169 -15.15 -16.51 -11.30
CA ALA A 169 -15.93 -17.72 -11.54
C ALA A 169 -16.41 -17.81 -12.99
N MET A 170 -16.94 -16.72 -13.53
CA MET A 170 -17.35 -16.64 -14.94
C MET A 170 -16.17 -16.92 -15.90
N ALA A 171 -14.99 -16.36 -15.62
CA ALA A 171 -13.80 -16.60 -16.43
C ALA A 171 -13.33 -18.08 -16.36
N ALA A 172 -13.44 -18.71 -15.19
CA ALA A 172 -13.08 -20.12 -15.02
C ALA A 172 -14.04 -21.06 -15.77
N LEU A 173 -15.33 -20.71 -15.88
CA LEU A 173 -16.31 -21.46 -16.65
C LEU A 173 -16.06 -21.40 -18.17
N GLU A 174 -15.61 -20.25 -18.69
CA GLU A 174 -15.28 -20.08 -20.11
C GLU A 174 -14.08 -20.94 -20.57
N LYS A 175 -13.27 -21.42 -19.62
CA LYS A 175 -12.07 -22.25 -19.88
C LYS A 175 -12.38 -23.74 -19.95
N LYS A 176 -13.55 -24.19 -19.48
CA LYS A 176 -14.01 -25.58 -19.56
C LYS A 176 -14.71 -25.84 -20.88
#